data_37acea24fe396bc61cbea992d847abd0
#
_entry.id   37acea24fe396bc61cbea992d847abd0
#
_cell.length_a   1.000
_cell.length_b   1.000
_cell.length_c   1.000
_cell.angle_alpha   90.00
_cell.angle_beta   90.00
_cell.angle_gamma   90.00
#
_symmetry.space_group_name_H-M   'P 1'
#
loop_
_entity.id
_entity.type
_entity.pdbx_description
1 polymer ?
#
loop_
_entity_poly.entity_id
_entity_poly.type
_entity_poly.pdbx_seq_one_letter_code
_entity_poly.pdbx_strand_id
1 'polypeptide(L)'
;MSRLSSSSRSARFSRLALSVLLLVCLLNQPPYALAWGNGGHRLVNRLAALTLPENVPAFLRSEAAVNEIEYLGPEPDRWRSPAEPELNKAQAPEHFINLETADALGPLPHNRLDFEAKVFASGERPEKIGLQPWETTEVWERLKAALREYRALKAAGKDTRGVEAAALFYAGWLGHYVGDGSQPLHTTIQYNGWVGPNPNGYTTEHKIHWQFEGPFVDANLHEVEVRAKMTEPKAIEGDIFDAYVAYLRNSKTYVERVYQLDKVGGFQGAGTAESREFTAERLAAGASMLRDMIYTAWLESAKPVPDPYAGK
;
A
#
# COMPACT_ATOMS: atom_id res chain seq x y z
N MET A 1 -68.65 -1.08 -25.27
CA MET A 1 -67.74 -2.12 -24.71
C MET A 1 -66.39 -1.93 -25.36
N SER A 2 -65.39 -1.53 -24.66
CA SER A 2 -63.94 -1.70 -24.88
C SER A 2 -63.14 -0.50 -24.28
N ARG A 3 -62.82 -0.63 -23.00
CA ARG A 3 -61.72 0.12 -22.38
C ARG A 3 -60.93 -0.87 -21.56
N LEU A 4 -59.81 -1.34 -22.12
CA LEU A 4 -58.72 -1.99 -21.35
C LEU A 4 -57.51 -2.21 -22.32
N SER A 5 -56.53 -1.26 -22.39
CA SER A 5 -55.15 -1.63 -22.82
C SER A 5 -54.12 -0.50 -22.73
N SER A 6 -54.27 0.53 -21.86
CA SER A 6 -53.25 1.59 -21.77
C SER A 6 -52.31 1.50 -20.55
N SER A 7 -52.59 0.64 -19.57
CA SER A 7 -51.80 0.60 -18.32
C SER A 7 -50.53 -0.29 -18.38
N SER A 8 -50.43 -1.22 -19.32
CA SER A 8 -49.29 -2.15 -19.36
C SER A 8 -48.04 -1.60 -20.07
N ARG A 9 -48.19 -0.61 -20.94
CA ARG A 9 -47.07 0.01 -21.66
C ARG A 9 -46.27 0.99 -20.79
N SER A 10 -46.96 1.79 -19.97
CA SER A 10 -46.30 2.75 -19.08
C SER A 10 -45.44 2.06 -17.99
N ALA A 11 -45.94 0.95 -17.41
CA ALA A 11 -45.21 0.17 -16.42
C ALA A 11 -43.94 -0.50 -16.97
N ARG A 12 -43.96 -0.90 -18.24
CA ARG A 12 -42.75 -1.47 -18.91
C ARG A 12 -41.69 -0.39 -19.23
N PHE A 13 -42.13 0.78 -19.68
CA PHE A 13 -41.21 1.91 -19.90
C PHE A 13 -40.55 2.43 -18.61
N SER A 14 -41.32 2.51 -17.51
CA SER A 14 -40.77 2.89 -16.20
C SER A 14 -39.77 1.89 -15.65
N ARG A 15 -39.98 0.59 -15.83
CA ARG A 15 -39.05 -0.47 -15.42
C ARG A 15 -37.77 -0.46 -16.25
N LEU A 16 -37.88 -0.24 -17.57
CA LEU A 16 -36.72 -0.15 -18.47
C LEU A 16 -35.88 1.10 -18.14
N ALA A 17 -36.52 2.24 -17.93
CA ALA A 17 -35.85 3.50 -17.54
C ALA A 17 -35.13 3.37 -16.19
N LEU A 18 -35.77 2.72 -15.19
CA LEU A 18 -35.16 2.46 -13.89
C LEU A 18 -33.96 1.51 -13.98
N SER A 19 -34.05 0.47 -14.82
CA SER A 19 -32.96 -0.48 -15.07
C SER A 19 -31.78 0.18 -15.79
N VAL A 20 -32.04 1.06 -16.76
CA VAL A 20 -30.99 1.82 -17.46
C VAL A 20 -30.36 2.85 -16.51
N LEU A 21 -31.15 3.51 -15.67
CA LEU A 21 -30.59 4.46 -14.67
C LEU A 21 -29.73 3.74 -13.62
N LEU A 22 -30.15 2.57 -13.14
CA LEU A 22 -29.33 1.72 -12.26
C LEU A 22 -28.04 1.23 -12.95
N LEU A 23 -28.09 0.85 -14.21
CA LEU A 23 -26.91 0.43 -14.97
C LEU A 23 -25.95 1.60 -15.19
N VAL A 24 -26.45 2.80 -15.47
CA VAL A 24 -25.64 4.03 -15.62
C VAL A 24 -25.02 4.44 -14.29
N CYS A 25 -25.73 4.28 -13.16
CA CYS A 25 -25.19 4.53 -11.83
C CYS A 25 -24.09 3.51 -11.45
N LEU A 26 -24.19 2.26 -11.87
CA LEU A 26 -23.17 1.23 -11.66
C LEU A 26 -21.92 1.44 -12.54
N LEU A 27 -22.08 2.05 -13.72
CA LEU A 27 -20.97 2.35 -14.63
C LEU A 27 -20.26 3.67 -14.33
N ASN A 28 -20.85 4.54 -13.50
CA ASN A 28 -20.27 5.83 -13.07
C ASN A 28 -19.78 5.83 -11.62
N GLN A 29 -19.48 4.68 -11.04
CA GLN A 29 -18.72 4.68 -9.79
C GLN A 29 -17.34 5.25 -10.10
N PRO A 30 -16.87 6.32 -9.42
CA PRO A 30 -15.49 6.74 -9.57
C PRO A 30 -14.61 5.55 -9.20
N PRO A 31 -13.59 5.23 -10.01
CA PRO A 31 -12.63 4.21 -9.59
C PRO A 31 -12.05 4.67 -8.26
N TYR A 32 -12.25 3.88 -7.22
CA TYR A 32 -11.54 4.09 -5.97
C TYR A 32 -10.05 4.10 -6.31
N ALA A 33 -9.34 5.14 -5.89
CA ALA A 33 -7.89 5.16 -6.02
C ALA A 33 -7.35 4.00 -5.17
N LEU A 34 -6.95 2.93 -5.83
CA LEU A 34 -6.27 1.78 -5.25
C LEU A 34 -4.79 2.06 -5.42
N ALA A 35 -4.06 2.17 -4.32
CA ALA A 35 -2.60 2.35 -4.33
C ALA A 35 -1.93 1.30 -5.22
N TRP A 36 -0.95 1.64 -6.02
CA TRP A 36 -0.27 0.81 -7.04
C TRP A 36 -1.18 -0.15 -7.85
N GLY A 37 -2.50 -0.04 -7.76
CA GLY A 37 -3.47 -0.99 -8.31
C GLY A 37 -3.20 -2.44 -7.88
N ASN A 38 -4.07 -3.36 -8.26
CA ASN A 38 -3.86 -4.78 -7.94
C ASN A 38 -2.55 -5.33 -8.55
N GLY A 39 -2.20 -4.93 -9.78
CA GLY A 39 -1.02 -5.42 -10.50
C GLY A 39 0.28 -4.98 -9.83
N GLY A 40 0.39 -3.71 -9.46
CA GLY A 40 1.60 -3.16 -8.84
C GLY A 40 1.88 -3.74 -7.46
N HIS A 41 0.86 -3.85 -6.58
CA HIS A 41 1.02 -4.51 -5.26
C HIS A 41 1.42 -5.98 -5.39
N ARG A 42 0.79 -6.73 -6.32
CA ARG A 42 1.19 -8.10 -6.59
C ARG A 42 2.64 -8.19 -7.03
N LEU A 43 3.07 -7.32 -7.93
CA LEU A 43 4.43 -7.30 -8.46
C LEU A 43 5.46 -6.98 -7.37
N VAL A 44 5.20 -5.98 -6.52
CA VAL A 44 6.04 -5.64 -5.36
C VAL A 44 6.19 -6.83 -4.42
N ASN A 45 5.08 -7.45 -4.01
CA ASN A 45 5.06 -8.57 -3.09
C ASN A 45 5.75 -9.81 -3.67
N ARG A 46 5.46 -10.14 -4.93
CA ARG A 46 6.09 -11.26 -5.63
C ARG A 46 7.61 -11.09 -5.71
N LEU A 47 8.08 -9.94 -6.17
CA LEU A 47 9.51 -9.68 -6.32
C LEU A 47 10.25 -9.67 -4.98
N ALA A 48 9.64 -9.12 -3.93
CA ALA A 48 10.19 -9.19 -2.59
C ALA A 48 10.38 -10.64 -2.11
N ALA A 49 9.33 -11.48 -2.27
CA ALA A 49 9.37 -12.89 -1.88
C ALA A 49 10.38 -13.72 -2.70
N LEU A 50 10.43 -13.52 -4.02
CA LEU A 50 11.37 -14.19 -4.93
C LEU A 50 12.84 -13.87 -4.64
N THR A 51 13.13 -12.74 -4.01
CA THR A 51 14.49 -12.26 -3.78
C THR A 51 14.93 -12.34 -2.31
N LEU A 52 14.15 -13.03 -1.46
CA LEU A 52 14.52 -13.27 -0.06
C LEU A 52 15.83 -14.07 0.02
N PRO A 53 16.75 -13.69 0.94
CA PRO A 53 18.02 -14.42 1.16
C PRO A 53 17.80 -15.88 1.55
N GLU A 54 18.77 -16.74 1.22
CA GLU A 54 18.69 -18.19 1.46
C GLU A 54 18.57 -18.57 2.94
N ASN A 55 19.08 -17.74 3.85
CA ASN A 55 19.00 -17.93 5.29
C ASN A 55 17.63 -17.58 5.90
N VAL A 56 16.69 -17.01 5.11
CA VAL A 56 15.28 -16.88 5.49
C VAL A 56 14.60 -18.26 5.38
N PRO A 57 13.66 -18.64 6.28
CA PRO A 57 13.02 -19.94 6.27
C PRO A 57 12.42 -20.33 4.92
N ALA A 58 12.56 -21.59 4.54
CA ALA A 58 12.07 -22.12 3.26
C ALA A 58 10.56 -21.92 3.06
N PHE A 59 9.76 -21.93 4.14
CA PHE A 59 8.31 -21.74 4.05
C PHE A 59 7.93 -20.34 3.55
N LEU A 60 8.81 -19.32 3.69
CA LEU A 60 8.60 -17.97 3.13
C LEU A 60 9.11 -17.84 1.68
N ARG A 61 9.89 -18.81 1.19
CA ARG A 61 10.57 -18.76 -0.12
C ARG A 61 10.08 -19.81 -1.12
N SER A 62 9.17 -20.71 -0.69
CA SER A 62 8.59 -21.72 -1.59
C SER A 62 7.72 -21.04 -2.66
N GLU A 63 7.52 -21.70 -3.79
CA GLU A 63 6.64 -21.20 -4.86
C GLU A 63 5.23 -20.91 -4.34
N ALA A 64 4.70 -21.78 -3.47
CA ALA A 64 3.40 -21.57 -2.84
C ALA A 64 3.38 -20.30 -1.98
N ALA A 65 4.44 -20.05 -1.20
CA ALA A 65 4.57 -18.85 -0.38
C ALA A 65 4.67 -17.57 -1.23
N VAL A 66 5.46 -17.61 -2.32
CA VAL A 66 5.57 -16.50 -3.27
C VAL A 66 4.20 -16.15 -3.84
N ASN A 67 3.43 -17.14 -4.28
CA ASN A 67 2.10 -16.95 -4.85
C ASN A 67 1.11 -16.41 -3.79
N GLU A 68 1.21 -16.84 -2.54
CA GLU A 68 0.35 -16.35 -1.45
C GLU A 68 0.70 -14.91 -1.05
N ILE A 69 1.97 -14.59 -0.86
CA ILE A 69 2.44 -13.22 -0.57
C ILE A 69 2.05 -12.27 -1.72
N GLU A 70 2.21 -12.70 -2.98
CA GLU A 70 1.74 -11.95 -4.15
C GLU A 70 0.23 -11.67 -4.08
N TYR A 71 -0.59 -12.71 -3.82
CA TYR A 71 -2.05 -12.60 -3.75
C TYR A 71 -2.51 -11.63 -2.65
N LEU A 72 -1.80 -11.62 -1.53
CA LEU A 72 -2.11 -10.78 -0.37
C LEU A 72 -1.66 -9.31 -0.54
N GLY A 73 -0.85 -8.99 -1.56
CA GLY A 73 -0.42 -7.62 -1.80
C GLY A 73 -1.56 -6.60 -1.83
N PRO A 74 -2.65 -6.79 -2.58
CA PRO A 74 -3.79 -5.88 -2.61
C PRO A 74 -4.82 -6.12 -1.48
N GLU A 75 -4.53 -6.92 -0.44
CA GLU A 75 -5.52 -7.28 0.59
C GLU A 75 -6.06 -6.06 1.36
N PRO A 76 -5.25 -5.10 1.85
CA PRO A 76 -5.76 -3.91 2.54
C PRO A 76 -6.69 -3.04 1.69
N ASP A 77 -6.49 -2.99 0.38
CA ASP A 77 -7.42 -2.30 -0.52
C ASP A 77 -8.80 -2.95 -0.58
N ARG A 78 -8.88 -4.28 -0.44
CA ARG A 78 -10.16 -4.99 -0.36
C ARG A 78 -10.95 -4.61 0.89
N TRP A 79 -10.25 -4.22 1.97
CA TRP A 79 -10.88 -3.76 3.22
C TRP A 79 -11.45 -2.34 3.12
N ARG A 80 -11.09 -1.60 2.08
CA ARG A 80 -11.64 -0.27 1.77
C ARG A 80 -12.95 -0.32 0.98
N SER A 81 -13.66 -1.43 1.06
CA SER A 81 -14.96 -1.63 0.43
C SER A 81 -16.04 -0.78 1.10
N PRO A 82 -16.92 -0.12 0.33
CA PRO A 82 -18.10 0.53 0.87
C PRO A 82 -19.09 -0.43 1.55
N ALA A 83 -18.98 -1.73 1.28
CA ALA A 83 -19.79 -2.76 1.91
C ALA A 83 -19.40 -2.98 3.39
N GLU A 84 -18.15 -2.65 3.74
CA GLU A 84 -17.61 -2.72 5.10
C GLU A 84 -17.24 -1.31 5.60
N PRO A 85 -18.21 -0.43 5.89
CA PRO A 85 -17.97 1.01 6.06
C PRO A 85 -17.09 1.36 7.27
N GLU A 86 -17.16 0.61 8.35
CA GLU A 86 -16.33 0.88 9.54
C GLU A 86 -14.89 0.44 9.31
N LEU A 87 -14.68 -0.70 8.65
CA LEU A 87 -13.35 -1.17 8.27
C LEU A 87 -12.71 -0.20 7.27
N ASN A 88 -13.46 0.24 6.25
CA ASN A 88 -13.00 1.23 5.28
C ASN A 88 -12.54 2.53 5.95
N LYS A 89 -13.31 3.06 6.90
CA LYS A 89 -12.93 4.29 7.64
C LYS A 89 -11.65 4.10 8.46
N ALA A 90 -11.48 2.95 9.09
CA ALA A 90 -10.32 2.63 9.89
C ALA A 90 -9.07 2.47 9.02
N GLN A 91 -9.20 1.78 7.88
CA GLN A 91 -8.07 1.43 7.02
C GLN A 91 -7.64 2.54 6.07
N ALA A 92 -8.54 3.42 5.63
CA ALA A 92 -8.22 4.45 4.65
C ALA A 92 -7.01 5.34 5.04
N PRO A 93 -6.84 5.81 6.28
CA PRO A 93 -5.68 6.63 6.66
C PRO A 93 -4.36 5.83 6.76
N GLU A 94 -4.39 4.52 6.77
CA GLU A 94 -3.21 3.67 6.90
C GLU A 94 -2.43 3.51 5.60
N HIS A 95 -3.00 3.94 4.46
CA HIS A 95 -2.39 3.86 3.13
C HIS A 95 -1.46 5.02 2.78
N PHE A 96 -1.45 6.10 3.56
CA PHE A 96 -0.70 7.31 3.21
C PHE A 96 -0.23 8.09 4.44
N ILE A 97 0.64 9.07 4.19
CA ILE A 97 0.94 10.15 5.12
C ILE A 97 1.21 11.45 4.36
N ASN A 98 0.49 12.51 4.71
CA ASN A 98 0.73 13.86 4.21
C ASN A 98 1.89 14.48 5.01
N LEU A 99 3.13 14.22 4.59
CA LEU A 99 4.33 14.62 5.34
C LEU A 99 4.42 16.13 5.55
N GLU A 100 3.87 16.96 4.64
CA GLU A 100 3.82 18.40 4.84
C GLU A 100 3.04 18.77 6.12
N THR A 101 1.87 18.16 6.30
CA THR A 101 1.01 18.42 7.45
C THR A 101 1.56 17.74 8.70
N ALA A 102 2.04 16.52 8.59
CA ALA A 102 2.60 15.78 9.71
C ALA A 102 3.85 16.48 10.29
N ASP A 103 4.75 16.96 9.43
CA ASP A 103 5.98 17.66 9.83
C ASP A 103 5.69 19.04 10.46
N ALA A 104 4.62 19.71 10.05
CA ALA A 104 4.20 20.96 10.67
C ALA A 104 3.82 20.78 12.17
N LEU A 105 3.46 19.57 12.57
CA LEU A 105 3.22 19.22 13.97
C LEU A 105 4.51 18.93 14.76
N GLY A 106 5.69 18.94 14.11
CA GLY A 106 7.01 18.61 14.66
C GLY A 106 7.36 17.12 14.55
N PRO A 107 8.40 16.62 15.21
CA PRO A 107 8.90 15.26 15.06
C PRO A 107 7.81 14.21 15.23
N LEU A 108 7.83 13.17 14.38
CA LEU A 108 6.89 12.05 14.45
C LEU A 108 7.24 11.18 15.67
N PRO A 109 6.33 10.98 16.64
CA PRO A 109 6.58 10.07 17.76
C PRO A 109 6.48 8.61 17.26
N HIS A 110 7.22 7.68 17.88
CA HIS A 110 7.14 6.26 17.55
C HIS A 110 5.78 5.65 17.94
N ASN A 111 5.17 6.15 18.98
CA ASN A 111 3.86 5.68 19.44
C ASN A 111 2.73 6.31 18.64
N ARG A 112 1.87 5.47 18.04
CA ARG A 112 0.70 5.89 17.25
C ARG A 112 -0.26 6.77 18.04
N LEU A 113 -0.56 6.39 19.28
CA LEU A 113 -1.52 7.14 20.12
C LEU A 113 -0.99 8.54 20.48
N ASP A 114 0.34 8.68 20.67
CA ASP A 114 0.95 9.98 20.90
C ASP A 114 0.85 10.88 19.67
N PHE A 115 0.98 10.31 18.47
CA PHE A 115 0.75 11.06 17.23
C PHE A 115 -0.70 11.47 17.07
N GLU A 116 -1.64 10.56 17.25
CA GLU A 116 -3.07 10.85 17.15
C GLU A 116 -3.49 11.92 18.17
N ALA A 117 -3.02 11.83 19.42
CA ALA A 117 -3.27 12.86 20.45
C ALA A 117 -2.73 14.23 20.01
N LYS A 118 -1.52 14.27 19.42
CA LYS A 118 -0.91 15.49 18.88
C LYS A 118 -1.71 16.09 17.73
N VAL A 119 -2.22 15.26 16.83
CA VAL A 119 -3.09 15.67 15.72
C VAL A 119 -4.39 16.26 16.24
N PHE A 120 -5.07 15.58 17.18
CA PHE A 120 -6.31 16.12 17.77
C PHE A 120 -6.09 17.44 18.53
N ALA A 121 -4.94 17.57 19.23
CA ALA A 121 -4.60 18.82 19.93
C ALA A 121 -4.37 19.99 18.96
N SER A 122 -4.00 19.76 17.70
CA SER A 122 -3.87 20.78 16.66
C SER A 122 -5.19 21.18 16.00
N GLY A 123 -6.30 20.50 16.31
CA GLY A 123 -7.60 20.69 15.65
C GLY A 123 -7.77 19.92 14.33
N GLU A 124 -6.75 19.14 13.95
CA GLU A 124 -6.79 18.28 12.76
C GLU A 124 -7.33 16.88 13.09
N ARG A 125 -7.44 16.06 12.05
CA ARG A 125 -7.94 14.69 12.14
C ARG A 125 -6.91 13.73 11.56
N PRO A 126 -6.57 12.62 12.26
CA PRO A 126 -5.64 11.61 11.75
C PRO A 126 -6.00 11.09 10.36
N GLU A 127 -7.31 10.95 10.09
CA GLU A 127 -7.82 10.47 8.81
C GLU A 127 -7.46 11.39 7.61
N LYS A 128 -7.10 12.64 7.86
CA LYS A 128 -6.67 13.59 6.83
C LYS A 128 -5.16 13.67 6.67
N ILE A 129 -4.41 13.32 7.72
CA ILE A 129 -2.95 13.38 7.72
C ILE A 129 -2.35 12.04 7.28
N GLY A 130 -2.99 10.94 7.65
CA GLY A 130 -2.54 9.58 7.39
C GLY A 130 -1.76 8.97 8.55
N LEU A 131 -1.72 7.62 8.59
CA LEU A 131 -1.18 6.81 9.68
C LEU A 131 -0.21 5.72 9.19
N GLN A 132 0.18 5.73 7.94
CA GLN A 132 0.96 4.67 7.28
C GLN A 132 2.24 4.27 8.03
N PRO A 133 3.08 5.18 8.59
CA PRO A 133 4.30 4.78 9.30
C PRO A 133 4.05 3.85 10.47
N TRP A 134 3.01 4.12 11.24
CA TRP A 134 2.66 3.34 12.43
C TRP A 134 2.08 1.99 12.05
N GLU A 135 1.13 1.95 11.12
CA GLU A 135 0.54 0.68 10.67
C GLU A 135 1.60 -0.24 10.06
N THR A 136 2.46 0.29 9.19
CA THR A 136 3.55 -0.49 8.61
C THR A 136 4.46 -1.09 9.68
N THR A 137 4.83 -0.30 10.69
CA THR A 137 5.67 -0.77 11.79
C THR A 137 4.96 -1.82 12.65
N GLU A 138 3.68 -1.62 12.95
CA GLU A 138 2.87 -2.57 13.73
C GLU A 138 2.70 -3.90 12.98
N VAL A 139 2.46 -3.90 11.68
CA VAL A 139 2.39 -5.13 10.88
C VAL A 139 3.74 -5.83 10.80
N TRP A 140 4.84 -5.07 10.66
CA TRP A 140 6.19 -5.62 10.73
C TRP A 140 6.48 -6.29 12.09
N GLU A 141 6.04 -5.71 13.20
CA GLU A 141 6.18 -6.31 14.52
C GLU A 141 5.36 -7.58 14.69
N ARG A 142 4.15 -7.65 14.11
CA ARG A 142 3.36 -8.88 14.04
C ARG A 142 4.10 -9.99 13.29
N LEU A 143 4.72 -9.66 12.15
CA LEU A 143 5.56 -10.60 11.41
C LEU A 143 6.75 -11.08 12.24
N LYS A 144 7.48 -10.16 12.87
CA LYS A 144 8.62 -10.48 13.76
C LYS A 144 8.19 -11.40 14.92
N ALA A 145 7.04 -11.13 15.52
CA ALA A 145 6.50 -11.96 16.60
C ALA A 145 6.14 -13.37 16.13
N ALA A 146 5.48 -13.50 14.97
CA ALA A 146 5.18 -14.80 14.36
C ALA A 146 6.45 -15.59 14.04
N LEU A 147 7.48 -14.93 13.50
CA LEU A 147 8.77 -15.58 13.21
C LEU A 147 9.51 -16.02 14.48
N ARG A 148 9.36 -15.30 15.59
CA ARG A 148 9.89 -15.71 16.90
C ARG A 148 9.17 -16.96 17.42
N GLU A 149 7.85 -16.99 17.34
CA GLU A 149 7.07 -18.18 17.70
C GLU A 149 7.41 -19.38 16.81
N TYR A 150 7.58 -19.17 15.50
CA TYR A 150 8.05 -20.21 14.58
C TYR A 150 9.38 -20.83 15.07
N ARG A 151 10.35 -20.01 15.47
CA ARG A 151 11.64 -20.51 16.02
C ARG A 151 11.45 -21.35 17.26
N ALA A 152 10.59 -20.91 18.19
CA ALA A 152 10.32 -21.62 19.43
C ALA A 152 9.62 -22.97 19.19
N LEU A 153 8.58 -22.99 18.36
CA LEU A 153 7.87 -24.22 18.02
C LEU A 153 8.78 -25.21 17.28
N LYS A 154 9.57 -24.73 16.30
CA LYS A 154 10.52 -25.56 15.56
C LYS A 154 11.60 -26.17 16.45
N ALA A 155 12.16 -25.37 17.36
CA ALA A 155 13.14 -25.85 18.32
C ALA A 155 12.57 -26.91 19.28
N ALA A 156 11.27 -26.80 19.62
CA ALA A 156 10.54 -27.75 20.45
C ALA A 156 10.01 -28.99 19.66
N GLY A 157 10.25 -29.08 18.36
CA GLY A 157 9.72 -30.16 17.52
C GLY A 157 8.20 -30.16 17.38
N LYS A 158 7.55 -29.00 17.56
CA LYS A 158 6.09 -28.83 17.48
C LYS A 158 5.64 -28.46 16.07
N ASP A 159 4.33 -28.60 15.83
CA ASP A 159 3.70 -28.19 14.56
C ASP A 159 3.83 -26.68 14.36
N THR A 160 4.36 -26.27 13.21
CA THR A 160 4.60 -24.86 12.85
C THR A 160 3.61 -24.31 11.81
N ARG A 161 2.73 -25.16 11.25
CA ARG A 161 1.83 -24.76 10.13
C ARG A 161 0.98 -23.55 10.44
N GLY A 162 0.44 -23.45 11.65
CA GLY A 162 -0.40 -22.30 12.04
C GLY A 162 0.37 -20.98 12.07
N VAL A 163 1.58 -20.98 12.62
CA VAL A 163 2.41 -19.77 12.69
C VAL A 163 3.05 -19.44 11.34
N GLU A 164 3.32 -20.43 10.48
CA GLU A 164 3.77 -20.22 9.10
C GLU A 164 2.70 -19.49 8.28
N ALA A 165 1.43 -19.91 8.38
CA ALA A 165 0.30 -19.23 7.73
C ALA A 165 0.15 -17.78 8.23
N ALA A 166 0.26 -17.55 9.54
CA ALA A 166 0.23 -16.20 10.09
C ALA A 166 1.37 -15.32 9.57
N ALA A 167 2.59 -15.86 9.50
CA ALA A 167 3.74 -15.13 8.99
C ALA A 167 3.60 -14.77 7.49
N LEU A 168 3.07 -15.69 6.68
CA LEU A 168 2.76 -15.43 5.25
C LEU A 168 1.74 -14.31 5.11
N PHE A 169 0.67 -14.35 5.90
CA PHE A 169 -0.36 -13.30 5.91
C PHE A 169 0.23 -11.93 6.27
N TYR A 170 1.02 -11.86 7.36
CA TYR A 170 1.66 -10.59 7.76
C TYR A 170 2.68 -10.10 6.74
N ALA A 171 3.44 -10.99 6.09
CA ALA A 171 4.37 -10.60 5.04
C ALA A 171 3.66 -10.00 3.82
N GLY A 172 2.56 -10.61 3.40
CA GLY A 172 1.73 -10.12 2.29
C GLY A 172 1.05 -8.79 2.63
N TRP A 173 0.49 -8.67 3.83
CA TRP A 173 -0.12 -7.45 4.34
C TRP A 173 0.89 -6.29 4.46
N LEU A 174 2.06 -6.54 5.04
CA LEU A 174 3.15 -5.57 5.13
C LEU A 174 3.52 -4.99 3.76
N GLY A 175 3.55 -5.86 2.74
CA GLY A 175 3.92 -5.49 1.39
C GLY A 175 3.01 -4.47 0.75
N HIS A 176 1.74 -4.43 1.13
CA HIS A 176 0.82 -3.39 0.68
C HIS A 176 1.30 -2.00 1.08
N TYR A 177 1.47 -1.75 2.37
CA TYR A 177 1.86 -0.43 2.87
C TYR A 177 3.28 -0.04 2.44
N VAL A 178 4.19 -1.02 2.34
CA VAL A 178 5.54 -0.76 1.81
C VAL A 178 5.49 -0.39 0.33
N GLY A 179 4.61 -1.02 -0.44
CA GLY A 179 4.31 -0.64 -1.81
C GLY A 179 3.79 0.79 -1.90
N ASP A 180 2.76 1.13 -1.13
CA ASP A 180 2.22 2.49 -1.03
C ASP A 180 3.31 3.51 -0.70
N GLY A 181 4.18 3.18 0.26
CA GLY A 181 5.31 4.03 0.65
C GLY A 181 6.32 4.29 -0.47
N SER A 182 6.39 3.45 -1.51
CA SER A 182 7.23 3.69 -2.69
C SER A 182 6.63 4.67 -3.68
N GLN A 183 5.31 4.82 -3.64
CA GLN A 183 4.54 5.68 -4.52
C GLN A 183 4.54 7.12 -3.98
N PRO A 184 5.17 8.08 -4.69
CA PRO A 184 5.37 9.43 -4.16
C PRO A 184 4.07 10.13 -3.74
N LEU A 185 2.97 9.89 -4.44
CA LEU A 185 1.69 10.55 -4.16
C LEU A 185 1.03 10.07 -2.85
N HIS A 186 1.50 8.96 -2.24
CA HIS A 186 1.06 8.54 -0.91
C HIS A 186 1.76 9.27 0.25
N THR A 187 2.68 10.20 -0.06
CA THR A 187 3.51 10.88 0.95
C THR A 187 3.27 12.39 1.04
N THR A 188 2.21 12.91 0.39
CA THR A 188 2.06 14.34 0.17
C THR A 188 0.60 14.78 0.05
N ILE A 189 0.34 16.05 0.40
CA ILE A 189 -0.95 16.71 0.10
C ILE A 189 -1.20 16.88 -1.41
N GLN A 190 -0.17 16.75 -2.23
CA GLN A 190 -0.25 16.80 -3.70
C GLN A 190 -0.67 15.45 -4.31
N TYR A 191 -1.39 14.64 -3.57
CA TYR A 191 -1.65 13.25 -3.93
C TYR A 191 -2.49 13.07 -5.21
N ASN A 192 -3.41 13.97 -5.54
CA ASN A 192 -4.32 13.78 -6.69
C ASN A 192 -4.75 15.12 -7.30
N GLY A 193 -3.82 15.83 -7.90
CA GLY A 193 -3.95 17.19 -8.40
C GLY A 193 -3.17 18.19 -7.53
N TRP A 194 -2.50 19.15 -8.18
CA TRP A 194 -1.64 20.10 -7.51
C TRP A 194 -2.47 21.10 -6.67
N VAL A 195 -2.08 21.29 -5.44
CA VAL A 195 -2.75 22.16 -4.46
C VAL A 195 -1.86 23.37 -4.14
N GLY A 196 -2.44 24.57 -4.07
CA GLY A 196 -1.72 25.81 -3.76
C GLY A 196 -1.08 26.46 -4.98
N PRO A 197 -0.05 27.33 -4.80
CA PRO A 197 0.64 28.00 -5.90
C PRO A 197 1.21 27.00 -6.92
N ASN A 198 0.92 27.22 -8.20
CA ASN A 198 1.26 26.29 -9.28
C ASN A 198 2.00 27.02 -10.43
N PRO A 199 3.22 27.51 -10.21
CA PRO A 199 3.99 28.24 -11.23
C PRO A 199 4.37 27.35 -12.41
N ASN A 200 4.50 26.03 -12.19
CA ASN A 200 4.86 25.08 -13.22
C ASN A 200 3.67 24.59 -14.05
N GLY A 201 2.42 24.98 -13.72
CA GLY A 201 1.21 24.61 -14.45
C GLY A 201 0.97 23.08 -14.45
N TYR A 202 1.17 22.43 -13.32
CA TYR A 202 0.83 21.02 -13.13
C TYR A 202 -0.67 20.80 -13.09
N THR A 203 -1.12 19.58 -13.40
CA THR A 203 -2.54 19.27 -13.40
C THR A 203 -3.17 19.48 -12.01
N THR A 204 -4.37 20.05 -11.99
CA THR A 204 -5.24 20.15 -10.81
C THR A 204 -6.39 19.14 -10.90
N GLU A 205 -6.46 18.35 -11.96
CA GLU A 205 -7.46 17.30 -12.13
C GLU A 205 -7.20 16.13 -11.20
N HIS A 206 -8.26 15.60 -10.59
CA HIS A 206 -8.19 14.48 -9.66
C HIS A 206 -8.11 13.12 -10.37
N LYS A 207 -7.09 12.95 -11.25
CA LYS A 207 -6.89 11.73 -12.05
C LYS A 207 -5.47 11.19 -12.03
N ILE A 208 -4.46 12.04 -11.74
CA ILE A 208 -3.05 11.69 -11.83
C ILE A 208 -2.70 10.48 -10.96
N HIS A 209 -3.28 10.40 -9.77
CA HIS A 209 -3.06 9.30 -8.83
C HIS A 209 -3.45 7.96 -9.49
N TRP A 210 -4.72 7.82 -9.85
CA TRP A 210 -5.23 6.61 -10.49
C TRP A 210 -4.53 6.28 -11.82
N GLN A 211 -4.23 7.29 -12.66
CA GLN A 211 -3.57 7.08 -13.95
C GLN A 211 -2.18 6.51 -13.78
N PHE A 212 -1.41 7.02 -12.82
CA PHE A 212 -0.04 6.62 -12.55
C PHE A 212 0.04 5.19 -12.01
N GLU A 213 -0.76 4.85 -11.03
CA GLU A 213 -0.62 3.60 -10.26
C GLU A 213 -1.43 2.41 -10.79
N GLY A 214 -2.53 2.67 -11.49
CA GLY A 214 -3.42 1.63 -12.00
C GLY A 214 -3.14 1.29 -13.48
N PRO A 215 -3.90 1.88 -14.43
CA PRO A 215 -3.85 1.48 -15.83
C PRO A 215 -2.45 1.56 -16.45
N PHE A 216 -1.63 2.53 -16.02
CA PHE A 216 -0.29 2.68 -16.56
C PHE A 216 0.62 1.53 -16.11
N VAL A 217 0.59 1.17 -14.83
CA VAL A 217 1.36 0.04 -14.29
C VAL A 217 0.92 -1.26 -14.93
N ASP A 218 -0.38 -1.55 -14.90
CA ASP A 218 -0.94 -2.80 -15.42
C ASP A 218 -0.61 -3.04 -16.90
N ALA A 219 -0.55 -1.97 -17.69
CA ALA A 219 -0.29 -2.07 -19.14
C ALA A 219 1.19 -2.07 -19.52
N ASN A 220 2.08 -1.53 -18.69
CA ASN A 220 3.43 -1.19 -19.16
C ASN A 220 4.57 -1.73 -18.28
N LEU A 221 4.31 -2.23 -17.07
CA LEU A 221 5.35 -2.67 -16.13
C LEU A 221 5.36 -4.19 -15.99
N HIS A 222 6.53 -4.81 -16.15
CA HIS A 222 6.71 -6.25 -16.06
C HIS A 222 7.80 -6.64 -15.05
N GLU A 223 7.77 -7.87 -14.58
CA GLU A 223 8.68 -8.39 -13.54
C GLU A 223 10.16 -8.16 -13.88
N VAL A 224 10.56 -8.40 -15.13
CA VAL A 224 11.98 -8.33 -15.55
C VAL A 224 12.54 -6.92 -15.39
N GLU A 225 11.78 -5.90 -15.78
CA GLU A 225 12.23 -4.49 -15.75
C GLU A 225 12.32 -3.99 -14.30
N VAL A 226 11.33 -4.31 -13.48
CA VAL A 226 11.32 -3.93 -12.06
C VAL A 226 12.42 -4.66 -11.30
N ARG A 227 12.57 -5.97 -11.52
CA ARG A 227 13.61 -6.76 -10.88
C ARG A 227 15.02 -6.25 -11.17
N ALA A 228 15.28 -5.82 -12.39
CA ALA A 228 16.57 -5.27 -12.80
C ALA A 228 16.96 -3.97 -12.04
N LYS A 229 15.99 -3.30 -11.43
CA LYS A 229 16.21 -2.06 -10.64
C LYS A 229 16.27 -2.32 -9.12
N MET A 230 16.04 -3.55 -8.66
CA MET A 230 16.11 -3.89 -7.23
C MET A 230 17.56 -3.82 -6.72
N THR A 231 17.69 -3.45 -5.46
CA THR A 231 18.99 -3.48 -4.75
C THR A 231 19.35 -4.89 -4.27
N GLU A 232 20.60 -5.11 -3.89
CA GLU A 232 21.00 -6.32 -3.19
C GLU A 232 20.31 -6.42 -1.82
N PRO A 233 19.99 -7.66 -1.35
CA PRO A 233 19.36 -7.88 -0.04
C PRO A 233 20.24 -7.37 1.11
N LYS A 234 19.64 -6.67 2.05
CA LYS A 234 20.33 -6.20 3.26
C LYS A 234 19.39 -6.17 4.46
N ALA A 235 19.96 -6.33 5.65
CA ALA A 235 19.24 -6.01 6.88
C ALA A 235 19.12 -4.49 7.04
N ILE A 236 17.99 -4.05 7.57
CA ILE A 236 17.79 -2.65 7.94
C ILE A 236 18.49 -2.42 9.28
N GLU A 237 19.35 -1.42 9.34
CA GLU A 237 20.04 -1.01 10.55
C GLU A 237 19.23 0.00 11.35
N GLY A 238 19.32 -0.06 12.68
CA GLY A 238 18.66 0.88 13.58
C GLY A 238 17.19 0.54 13.83
N ASP A 239 16.42 1.57 14.11
CA ASP A 239 14.98 1.45 14.39
C ASP A 239 14.16 1.36 13.09
N ILE A 240 13.20 0.45 13.07
CA ILE A 240 12.38 0.20 11.87
C ILE A 240 11.45 1.37 11.55
N PHE A 241 10.87 2.01 12.57
CA PHE A 241 10.01 3.17 12.35
C PHE A 241 10.79 4.32 11.71
N ASP A 242 11.97 4.64 12.24
CA ASP A 242 12.83 5.70 11.72
C ASP A 242 13.30 5.40 10.29
N ALA A 243 13.71 4.16 10.02
CA ALA A 243 14.12 3.71 8.70
C ALA A 243 12.96 3.80 7.68
N TYR A 244 11.75 3.42 8.11
CA TYR A 244 10.57 3.51 7.26
C TYR A 244 10.14 4.96 7.00
N VAL A 245 10.17 5.82 8.01
CA VAL A 245 9.93 7.27 7.84
C VAL A 245 10.96 7.88 6.88
N ALA A 246 12.23 7.51 6.97
CA ALA A 246 13.26 7.95 6.02
C ALA A 246 12.95 7.49 4.58
N TYR A 247 12.47 6.27 4.41
CA TYR A 247 12.01 5.74 3.13
C TYR A 247 10.84 6.55 2.54
N LEU A 248 9.83 6.89 3.34
CA LEU A 248 8.71 7.74 2.92
C LEU A 248 9.17 9.14 2.52
N ARG A 249 10.08 9.73 3.29
CA ARG A 249 10.68 11.04 2.96
C ARG A 249 11.46 11.01 1.65
N ASN A 250 12.18 9.92 1.39
CA ASN A 250 12.83 9.73 0.09
C ASN A 250 11.78 9.65 -1.04
N SER A 251 10.69 8.90 -0.86
CA SER A 251 9.62 8.82 -1.86
C SER A 251 9.00 10.19 -2.14
N LYS A 252 8.79 11.00 -1.11
CA LYS A 252 8.26 12.37 -1.23
C LYS A 252 9.11 13.25 -2.16
N THR A 253 10.43 13.06 -2.21
CA THR A 253 11.31 13.86 -3.08
C THR A 253 10.98 13.72 -4.56
N TYR A 254 10.25 12.67 -4.95
CA TYR A 254 9.85 12.38 -6.32
C TYR A 254 8.46 12.90 -6.71
N VAL A 255 7.73 13.54 -5.79
CA VAL A 255 6.37 14.06 -6.06
C VAL A 255 6.35 14.98 -7.28
N GLU A 256 7.24 15.97 -7.33
CA GLU A 256 7.30 16.89 -8.46
C GLU A 256 7.65 16.18 -9.76
N ARG A 257 8.49 15.13 -9.69
CA ARG A 257 8.83 14.31 -10.86
C ARG A 257 7.62 13.60 -11.45
N VAL A 258 6.70 13.10 -10.63
CA VAL A 258 5.44 12.51 -11.09
C VAL A 258 4.64 13.55 -11.90
N TYR A 259 4.51 14.76 -11.40
CA TYR A 259 3.79 15.83 -12.10
C TYR A 259 4.49 16.29 -13.39
N GLN A 260 5.82 16.30 -13.42
CA GLN A 260 6.58 16.60 -14.65
C GLN A 260 6.33 15.55 -15.74
N LEU A 261 6.33 14.28 -15.37
CA LEU A 261 6.04 13.18 -16.29
C LEU A 261 4.59 13.20 -16.77
N ASP A 262 3.63 13.45 -15.88
CA ASP A 262 2.23 13.59 -16.25
C ASP A 262 2.01 14.72 -17.28
N LYS A 263 2.65 15.87 -17.07
CA LYS A 263 2.53 17.05 -17.94
C LYS A 263 2.91 16.77 -19.41
N VAL A 264 3.77 15.79 -19.65
CA VAL A 264 4.18 15.36 -21.00
C VAL A 264 3.42 14.11 -21.49
N GLY A 265 2.34 13.73 -20.79
CA GLY A 265 1.54 12.56 -21.14
C GLY A 265 2.19 11.23 -20.73
N GLY A 266 3.13 11.27 -19.81
CA GLY A 266 3.95 10.12 -19.38
C GLY A 266 3.15 8.94 -18.83
N PHE A 267 1.94 9.15 -18.33
CA PHE A 267 1.09 8.08 -17.77
C PHE A 267 -0.15 7.78 -18.65
N GLN A 268 -0.14 8.20 -19.92
CA GLN A 268 -1.22 7.92 -20.87
C GLN A 268 -0.83 6.81 -21.84
N GLY A 269 -1.65 5.77 -21.96
CA GLY A 269 -1.40 4.65 -22.86
C GLY A 269 -0.06 3.97 -22.60
N ALA A 270 0.84 3.92 -23.59
CA ALA A 270 2.18 3.36 -23.46
C ALA A 270 3.15 4.27 -22.67
N GLY A 271 2.77 5.50 -22.39
CA GLY A 271 3.62 6.50 -21.75
C GLY A 271 4.91 6.80 -22.52
N THR A 272 5.90 7.31 -21.80
CA THR A 272 7.25 7.56 -22.31
C THR A 272 8.23 6.50 -21.79
N ALA A 273 9.41 6.37 -22.40
CA ALA A 273 10.48 5.52 -21.86
C ALA A 273 10.86 5.95 -20.44
N GLU A 274 10.91 7.26 -20.20
CA GLU A 274 11.26 7.85 -18.93
C GLU A 274 10.21 7.58 -17.84
N SER A 275 8.91 7.65 -18.15
CA SER A 275 7.85 7.32 -17.19
C SER A 275 7.84 5.83 -16.81
N ARG A 276 8.09 4.93 -17.78
CA ARG A 276 8.25 3.50 -17.50
C ARG A 276 9.46 3.21 -16.62
N GLU A 277 10.61 3.81 -16.95
CA GLU A 277 11.82 3.66 -16.14
C GLU A 277 11.62 4.16 -14.70
N PHE A 278 11.08 5.37 -14.55
CA PHE A 278 10.76 5.95 -13.25
C PHE A 278 9.81 5.06 -12.43
N THR A 279 8.75 4.56 -13.07
CA THR A 279 7.77 3.71 -12.38
C THR A 279 8.39 2.37 -11.97
N ALA A 280 9.22 1.77 -12.84
CA ALA A 280 9.97 0.55 -12.50
C ALA A 280 10.90 0.76 -11.29
N GLU A 281 11.55 1.92 -11.20
CA GLU A 281 12.39 2.28 -10.05
C GLU A 281 11.58 2.42 -8.75
N ARG A 282 10.36 2.98 -8.81
CA ARG A 282 9.50 3.11 -7.62
C ARG A 282 8.99 1.75 -7.15
N LEU A 283 8.52 0.90 -8.07
CA LEU A 283 8.11 -0.48 -7.75
C LEU A 283 9.28 -1.30 -7.20
N ALA A 284 10.48 -1.17 -7.79
CA ALA A 284 11.69 -1.84 -7.32
C ALA A 284 12.11 -1.36 -5.92
N ALA A 285 11.94 -0.08 -5.61
CA ALA A 285 12.18 0.46 -4.27
C ALA A 285 11.22 -0.18 -3.25
N GLY A 286 9.94 -0.32 -3.60
CA GLY A 286 8.93 -1.03 -2.78
C GLY A 286 9.32 -2.48 -2.54
N ALA A 287 9.62 -3.22 -3.61
CA ALA A 287 10.00 -4.63 -3.52
C ALA A 287 11.29 -4.85 -2.72
N SER A 288 12.30 -3.99 -2.90
CA SER A 288 13.55 -4.05 -2.14
C SER A 288 13.32 -3.76 -0.66
N MET A 289 12.53 -2.73 -0.33
CA MET A 289 12.23 -2.37 1.05
C MET A 289 11.43 -3.48 1.75
N LEU A 290 10.41 -4.04 1.11
CA LEU A 290 9.63 -5.16 1.66
C LEU A 290 10.50 -6.39 1.93
N ARG A 291 11.34 -6.78 0.97
CA ARG A 291 12.30 -7.87 1.14
C ARG A 291 13.20 -7.63 2.35
N ASP A 292 13.77 -6.45 2.44
CA ASP A 292 14.70 -6.06 3.50
C ASP A 292 14.01 -6.01 4.88
N MET A 293 12.74 -5.58 4.93
CA MET A 293 11.92 -5.63 6.15
C MET A 293 11.59 -7.06 6.58
N ILE A 294 11.20 -7.95 5.66
CA ILE A 294 10.96 -9.37 5.97
C ILE A 294 12.26 -10.03 6.46
N TYR A 295 13.38 -9.77 5.78
CA TYR A 295 14.68 -10.29 6.18
C TYR A 295 15.10 -9.78 7.57
N THR A 296 14.90 -8.50 7.85
CA THR A 296 15.20 -7.91 9.16
C THR A 296 14.30 -8.50 10.25
N ALA A 297 13.00 -8.69 9.99
CA ALA A 297 12.09 -9.35 10.93
C ALA A 297 12.57 -10.78 11.27
N TRP A 298 13.06 -11.53 10.27
CA TRP A 298 13.66 -12.84 10.49
C TRP A 298 14.90 -12.79 11.39
N LEU A 299 15.83 -11.85 11.15
CA LEU A 299 17.03 -11.70 11.96
C LEU A 299 16.68 -11.25 13.39
N GLU A 300 15.84 -10.24 13.52
CA GLU A 300 15.41 -9.67 14.80
C GLU A 300 14.58 -10.68 15.64
N SER A 301 13.85 -11.59 15.01
CA SER A 301 13.09 -12.64 15.70
C SER A 301 13.97 -13.60 16.51
N ALA A 302 15.27 -13.65 16.24
CA ALA A 302 16.23 -14.46 16.99
C ALA A 302 16.76 -13.77 18.27
N LYS A 303 16.59 -12.46 18.39
CA LYS A 303 17.09 -11.69 19.55
C LYS A 303 16.31 -12.03 20.82
N PRO A 304 16.96 -12.06 21.98
CA PRO A 304 16.27 -12.24 23.25
C PRO A 304 15.19 -11.17 23.46
N VAL A 305 14.05 -11.59 24.01
CA VAL A 305 13.02 -10.65 24.45
C VAL A 305 13.45 -10.07 25.79
N PRO A 306 13.46 -8.74 25.98
CA PRO A 306 13.69 -8.16 27.28
C PRO A 306 12.67 -8.68 28.29
N ASP A 307 13.11 -9.07 29.49
CA ASP A 307 12.20 -9.44 30.56
C ASP A 307 11.46 -8.19 31.05
N PRO A 308 10.12 -8.09 30.86
CA PRO A 308 9.37 -6.92 31.27
C PRO A 308 9.31 -6.74 32.80
N TYR A 309 9.78 -7.74 33.56
CA TYR A 309 9.82 -7.73 35.01
C TYR A 309 11.25 -7.63 35.58
N ALA A 310 12.27 -7.61 34.70
CA ALA A 310 13.65 -7.41 35.16
C ALA A 310 13.80 -6.04 35.81
N GLY A 311 14.00 -6.04 37.13
CA GLY A 311 14.21 -4.81 37.94
C GLY A 311 12.99 -4.27 38.69
N LYS A 312 11.89 -5.05 38.76
CA LYS A 312 10.78 -4.76 39.65
C LYS A 312 10.96 -5.42 41.02
#